data_f56ad4619a8a84b55f788aadc53b7353
#
_entry.id   f56ad4619a8a84b55f788aadc53b7353
#
_cell.length_a   1.000
_cell.length_b   1.000
_cell.length_c   1.000
_cell.angle_alpha   90.00
_cell.angle_beta   90.00
_cell.angle_gamma   90.00
#
_symmetry.space_group_name_H-M   'P 1'
#
loop_
_entity.id
_entity.type
_entity.pdbx_description
1 polymer ?
#
loop_
_entity_poly.entity_id
_entity_poly.type
_entity_poly.pdbx_seq_one_letter_code
_entity_poly.pdbx_strand_id
1 'polypeptide(L)'
;MACTPKATAGAAPHLRKEGMAFLRALVRINKTDPVKAREWFNANKATYEAELKEPMLAIIRHVTDAMLDFAPEHVRPAEKSLFRIYRDTRFSADKRPYKDHIAAWWTHTGLDKTSGAGYYFHISAKEVIIAAGAYMPEKDQLAAIRHWLLDHHAEFRKLLEKPAVKRTFREFDGNALSRPPKGFPADHPALDLIRCRQWGLSATLPAEAALKPDLEAEIVRHFKLAAPIIAALNSPIALSLKPRKPVMFGLPRGPKSGKNR
;
A
#
# COMPACT_ATOMS: atom_id res chain seq x y z
N MET A 1 13.29 3.32 -40.16
CA MET A 1 12.17 3.86 -39.36
C MET A 1 11.26 2.70 -39.00
N ALA A 2 11.41 2.16 -37.79
CA ALA A 2 10.58 1.05 -37.32
C ALA A 2 9.33 1.64 -36.66
N CYS A 3 8.18 1.36 -37.25
CA CYS A 3 6.86 1.77 -36.76
C CYS A 3 6.52 0.90 -35.54
N THR A 4 6.54 1.48 -34.36
CA THR A 4 6.07 0.84 -33.12
C THR A 4 4.54 0.66 -33.24
N PRO A 5 3.97 -0.53 -33.06
CA PRO A 5 2.53 -0.70 -33.13
C PRO A 5 1.87 0.06 -31.96
N LYS A 6 0.93 0.97 -32.28
CA LYS A 6 0.00 1.56 -31.32
C LYS A 6 -0.74 0.41 -30.62
N ALA A 7 -0.56 0.30 -29.31
CA ALA A 7 -1.38 -0.57 -28.48
C ALA A 7 -2.86 -0.22 -28.72
N THR A 8 -3.63 -1.19 -29.16
CA THR A 8 -5.09 -1.12 -29.22
C THR A 8 -5.59 -0.79 -27.81
N ALA A 9 -6.34 0.27 -27.67
CA ALA A 9 -6.99 0.68 -26.43
C ALA A 9 -8.00 -0.41 -26.04
N GLY A 10 -7.53 -1.43 -25.33
CA GLY A 10 -8.38 -2.41 -24.66
C GLY A 10 -9.17 -1.71 -23.54
N ALA A 11 -10.36 -2.22 -23.23
CA ALA A 11 -11.16 -1.70 -22.12
C ALA A 11 -10.30 -1.65 -20.84
N ALA A 12 -10.44 -0.55 -20.06
CA ALA A 12 -9.70 -0.36 -18.83
C ALA A 12 -9.91 -1.55 -17.85
N PRO A 13 -8.86 -2.04 -17.17
CA PRO A 13 -8.94 -3.23 -16.37
C PRO A 13 -9.83 -3.03 -15.14
N HIS A 14 -10.72 -3.99 -14.91
CA HIS A 14 -11.63 -4.06 -13.77
C HIS A 14 -11.91 -5.52 -13.42
N LEU A 15 -12.51 -5.80 -12.26
CA LEU A 15 -12.94 -7.16 -11.94
C LEU A 15 -14.20 -7.53 -12.73
N ARG A 16 -14.36 -8.83 -12.96
CA ARG A 16 -15.60 -9.41 -13.50
C ARG A 16 -16.51 -9.91 -12.37
N LYS A 17 -17.75 -10.23 -12.73
CA LYS A 17 -18.74 -10.79 -11.78
C LYS A 17 -18.25 -12.10 -11.15
N GLU A 18 -17.52 -12.89 -11.91
CA GLU A 18 -16.90 -14.17 -11.50
C GLU A 18 -15.86 -13.97 -10.39
N GLY A 19 -15.00 -12.97 -10.51
CA GLY A 19 -14.03 -12.60 -9.46
C GLY A 19 -14.72 -12.15 -8.17
N MET A 20 -15.77 -11.35 -8.28
CA MET A 20 -16.58 -10.96 -7.12
C MET A 20 -17.36 -12.14 -6.51
N ALA A 21 -17.84 -13.06 -7.32
CA ALA A 21 -18.48 -14.30 -6.85
C ALA A 21 -17.47 -15.19 -6.11
N PHE A 22 -16.23 -15.31 -6.62
CA PHE A 22 -15.15 -16.00 -5.94
C PHE A 22 -14.85 -15.40 -4.56
N LEU A 23 -14.72 -14.06 -4.44
CA LEU A 23 -14.50 -13.39 -3.15
C LEU A 23 -15.63 -13.69 -2.15
N ARG A 24 -16.90 -13.66 -2.59
CA ARG A 24 -18.05 -14.02 -1.74
C ARG A 24 -17.99 -15.48 -1.27
N ALA A 25 -17.63 -16.40 -2.16
CA ALA A 25 -17.48 -17.81 -1.84
C ALA A 25 -16.31 -18.03 -0.86
N LEU A 26 -15.16 -17.37 -1.10
CA LEU A 26 -13.99 -17.42 -0.22
C LEU A 26 -14.32 -16.95 1.20
N VAL A 27 -15.05 -15.84 1.35
CA VAL A 27 -15.51 -15.34 2.66
C VAL A 27 -16.37 -16.36 3.39
N ARG A 28 -17.27 -17.05 2.69
CA ARG A 28 -18.14 -18.08 3.29
C ARG A 28 -17.35 -19.29 3.76
N ILE A 29 -16.54 -19.86 2.87
CA ILE A 29 -15.76 -21.07 3.19
C ILE A 29 -14.69 -20.79 4.24
N ASN A 30 -14.11 -19.61 4.25
CA ASN A 30 -13.08 -19.20 5.19
C ASN A 30 -13.59 -19.08 6.65
N LYS A 31 -14.91 -19.03 6.85
CA LYS A 31 -15.55 -19.07 8.18
C LYS A 31 -15.76 -20.48 8.70
N THR A 32 -15.56 -21.50 7.88
CA THR A 32 -15.66 -22.91 8.24
C THR A 32 -14.33 -23.41 8.80
N ASP A 33 -14.18 -24.72 8.86
CA ASP A 33 -12.93 -25.36 9.26
C ASP A 33 -11.76 -24.98 8.31
N PRO A 34 -10.56 -24.65 8.84
CA PRO A 34 -9.41 -24.27 8.02
C PRO A 34 -8.96 -25.35 7.02
N VAL A 35 -9.19 -26.64 7.28
CA VAL A 35 -8.84 -27.71 6.34
C VAL A 35 -9.78 -27.67 5.14
N LYS A 36 -11.09 -27.62 5.38
CA LYS A 36 -12.10 -27.47 4.32
C LYS A 36 -11.88 -26.21 3.47
N ALA A 37 -11.49 -25.11 4.11
CA ALA A 37 -11.17 -23.87 3.38
C ALA A 37 -9.98 -24.05 2.44
N ARG A 38 -8.92 -24.78 2.85
CA ARG A 38 -7.78 -25.09 1.98
C ARG A 38 -8.14 -26.02 0.83
N GLU A 39 -8.89 -27.08 1.11
CA GLU A 39 -9.36 -28.02 0.07
C GLU A 39 -10.19 -27.29 -0.99
N TRP A 40 -11.15 -26.47 -0.56
CA TRP A 40 -11.94 -25.66 -1.46
C TRP A 40 -11.09 -24.71 -2.30
N PHE A 41 -10.15 -24.00 -1.69
CA PHE A 41 -9.29 -23.06 -2.41
C PHE A 41 -8.42 -23.78 -3.43
N ASN A 42 -7.86 -24.94 -3.08
CA ASN A 42 -7.03 -25.74 -3.99
C ASN A 42 -7.86 -26.24 -5.20
N ALA A 43 -9.11 -26.66 -4.97
CA ALA A 43 -10.03 -27.06 -6.04
C ALA A 43 -10.44 -25.89 -6.95
N ASN A 44 -10.44 -24.65 -6.43
CA ASN A 44 -10.82 -23.44 -7.17
C ASN A 44 -9.63 -22.52 -7.50
N LYS A 45 -8.40 -23.04 -7.42
CA LYS A 45 -7.19 -22.24 -7.64
C LYS A 45 -7.10 -21.64 -9.05
N ALA A 46 -7.51 -22.37 -10.06
CA ALA A 46 -7.55 -21.89 -11.45
C ALA A 46 -8.50 -20.68 -11.59
N THR A 47 -9.66 -20.72 -10.96
CA THR A 47 -10.61 -19.59 -10.92
C THR A 47 -10.01 -18.39 -10.19
N TYR A 48 -9.32 -18.61 -9.07
CA TYR A 48 -8.59 -17.54 -8.36
C TYR A 48 -7.58 -16.83 -9.26
N GLU A 49 -6.75 -17.61 -9.95
CA GLU A 49 -5.71 -17.06 -10.84
C GLU A 49 -6.34 -16.29 -12.01
N ALA A 50 -7.34 -16.85 -12.69
CA ALA A 50 -7.94 -16.26 -13.90
C ALA A 50 -8.88 -15.08 -13.61
N GLU A 51 -9.74 -15.20 -12.58
CA GLU A 51 -10.85 -14.26 -12.38
C GLU A 51 -10.58 -13.22 -11.27
N LEU A 52 -9.55 -13.43 -10.46
CA LEU A 52 -9.23 -12.49 -9.39
C LEU A 52 -7.80 -11.95 -9.49
N LYS A 53 -6.80 -12.83 -9.57
CA LYS A 53 -5.40 -12.42 -9.51
C LYS A 53 -4.94 -11.72 -10.79
N GLU A 54 -5.18 -12.28 -11.96
CA GLU A 54 -4.77 -11.66 -13.24
C GLU A 54 -5.48 -10.32 -13.50
N PRO A 55 -6.82 -10.17 -13.32
CA PRO A 55 -7.45 -8.88 -13.40
C PRO A 55 -6.89 -7.86 -12.40
N MET A 56 -6.61 -8.28 -11.16
CA MET A 56 -5.99 -7.41 -10.16
C MET A 56 -4.58 -6.97 -10.59
N LEU A 57 -3.76 -7.84 -11.13
CA LEU A 57 -2.45 -7.50 -11.66
C LEU A 57 -2.54 -6.52 -12.84
N ALA A 58 -3.56 -6.67 -13.71
CA ALA A 58 -3.81 -5.71 -14.78
C ALA A 58 -4.14 -4.31 -14.24
N ILE A 59 -5.02 -4.21 -13.23
CA ILE A 59 -5.33 -2.95 -12.54
C ILE A 59 -4.04 -2.35 -11.93
N ILE A 60 -3.25 -3.16 -11.24
CA ILE A 60 -2.01 -2.71 -10.58
C ILE A 60 -1.01 -2.17 -11.63
N ARG A 61 -0.85 -2.80 -12.79
CA ARG A 61 0.03 -2.32 -13.87
C ARG A 61 -0.40 -0.94 -14.34
N HIS A 62 -1.67 -0.76 -14.66
CA HIS A 62 -2.21 0.54 -15.11
C HIS A 62 -2.05 1.64 -14.05
N VAL A 63 -2.38 1.34 -12.79
CA VAL A 63 -2.17 2.28 -11.69
C VAL A 63 -0.68 2.63 -11.54
N THR A 64 0.20 1.63 -11.61
CA THR A 64 1.65 1.82 -11.51
C THR A 64 2.20 2.69 -12.64
N ASP A 65 1.74 2.48 -13.87
CA ASP A 65 2.13 3.28 -15.02
C ASP A 65 1.70 4.76 -14.85
N ALA A 66 0.47 4.98 -14.39
CA ALA A 66 -0.01 6.33 -14.09
C ALA A 66 0.74 7.01 -12.93
N MET A 67 1.27 6.24 -11.97
CA MET A 67 2.06 6.76 -10.85
C MET A 67 3.42 7.32 -11.28
N LEU A 68 3.95 6.97 -12.45
CA LEU A 68 5.18 7.56 -13.00
C LEU A 68 5.09 9.09 -13.09
N ASP A 69 3.90 9.64 -13.30
CA ASP A 69 3.68 11.07 -13.47
C ASP A 69 3.69 11.86 -12.14
N PHE A 70 3.41 11.23 -11.00
CA PHE A 70 3.21 11.95 -9.74
C PHE A 70 3.84 11.31 -8.49
N ALA A 71 4.28 10.06 -8.56
CA ALA A 71 4.91 9.33 -7.46
C ALA A 71 5.89 8.25 -7.98
N PRO A 72 6.86 8.62 -8.84
CA PRO A 72 7.78 7.65 -9.46
C PRO A 72 8.61 6.87 -8.43
N GLU A 73 8.88 7.44 -7.27
CA GLU A 73 9.60 6.79 -6.17
C GLU A 73 8.83 5.63 -5.52
N HIS A 74 7.55 5.45 -5.85
CA HIS A 74 6.72 4.33 -5.36
C HIS A 74 6.53 3.24 -6.42
N VAL A 75 6.98 3.48 -7.65
CA VAL A 75 6.79 2.54 -8.77
C VAL A 75 7.62 1.27 -8.57
N ARG A 76 6.97 0.12 -8.73
CA ARG A 76 7.56 -1.21 -8.62
C ARG A 76 6.81 -2.22 -9.49
N PRO A 77 7.39 -3.40 -9.80
CA PRO A 77 6.66 -4.45 -10.52
C PRO A 77 5.33 -4.82 -9.84
N ALA A 78 4.30 -5.03 -10.64
CA ALA A 78 2.94 -5.28 -10.15
C ALA A 78 2.86 -6.48 -9.18
N GLU A 79 3.63 -7.52 -9.45
CA GLU A 79 3.70 -8.72 -8.62
C GLU A 79 4.26 -8.46 -7.22
N LYS A 80 5.08 -7.40 -7.08
CA LYS A 80 5.62 -6.95 -5.78
C LYS A 80 4.67 -6.02 -5.03
N SER A 81 3.74 -5.40 -5.74
CA SER A 81 2.68 -4.57 -5.16
C SER A 81 1.49 -5.40 -4.68
N LEU A 82 1.22 -6.54 -5.32
CA LEU A 82 0.12 -7.43 -4.94
C LEU A 82 0.41 -8.15 -3.62
N PHE A 83 -0.52 -8.06 -2.68
CA PHE A 83 -0.48 -8.90 -1.48
C PHE A 83 -0.87 -10.33 -1.78
N ARG A 84 -0.16 -11.28 -1.17
CA ARG A 84 -0.59 -12.69 -1.18
C ARG A 84 -1.98 -12.82 -0.52
N ILE A 85 -2.81 -13.70 -1.06
CA ILE A 85 -4.15 -14.01 -0.53
C ILE A 85 -4.07 -14.75 0.82
N TYR A 86 -2.99 -15.47 1.07
CA TYR A 86 -2.75 -16.23 2.29
C TYR A 86 -2.51 -15.33 3.50
N ARG A 87 -3.11 -15.67 4.64
CA ARG A 87 -2.83 -15.04 5.93
C ARG A 87 -1.65 -15.70 6.62
N ASP A 88 -0.92 -14.92 7.41
CA ASP A 88 0.02 -15.46 8.39
C ASP A 88 -0.76 -15.74 9.69
N THR A 89 -1.02 -17.01 9.96
CA THR A 89 -1.81 -17.45 11.10
C THR A 89 -0.96 -18.01 12.25
N ARG A 90 0.37 -17.93 12.14
CA ARG A 90 1.27 -18.53 13.14
C ARG A 90 1.03 -17.96 14.54
N PHE A 91 0.93 -16.64 14.65
CA PHE A 91 0.76 -15.91 15.89
C PHE A 91 -0.66 -15.31 16.09
N SER A 92 -1.62 -15.66 15.23
CA SER A 92 -2.98 -15.15 15.29
C SER A 92 -3.91 -16.17 15.98
N ALA A 93 -4.81 -15.70 16.84
CA ALA A 93 -5.91 -16.49 17.37
C ALA A 93 -6.88 -16.89 16.24
N ASP A 94 -7.05 -16.03 15.25
CA ASP A 94 -7.86 -16.28 14.05
C ASP A 94 -7.06 -17.16 13.06
N LYS A 95 -7.45 -18.43 12.96
CA LYS A 95 -6.79 -19.46 12.13
C LYS A 95 -7.32 -19.54 10.70
N ARG A 96 -8.20 -18.63 10.26
CA ARG A 96 -8.66 -18.57 8.86
C ARG A 96 -7.47 -18.43 7.92
N PRO A 97 -7.32 -19.31 6.91
CA PRO A 97 -6.10 -19.37 6.09
C PRO A 97 -5.98 -18.25 5.05
N TYR A 98 -7.09 -17.63 4.67
CA TYR A 98 -7.13 -16.63 3.59
C TYR A 98 -7.61 -15.28 4.07
N LYS A 99 -7.20 -14.23 3.37
CA LYS A 99 -7.80 -12.89 3.48
C LYS A 99 -9.18 -12.90 2.82
N ASP A 100 -10.05 -12.01 3.23
CA ASP A 100 -11.39 -11.80 2.68
C ASP A 100 -11.41 -10.75 1.54
N HIS A 101 -10.23 -10.30 1.12
CA HIS A 101 -10.03 -9.28 0.10
C HIS A 101 -8.74 -9.56 -0.70
N ILE A 102 -8.66 -8.99 -1.89
CA ILE A 102 -7.44 -8.87 -2.67
C ILE A 102 -6.94 -7.44 -2.60
N ALA A 103 -5.65 -7.23 -2.37
CA ALA A 103 -5.09 -5.92 -2.05
C ALA A 103 -3.76 -5.67 -2.75
N ALA A 104 -3.46 -4.39 -2.96
CA ALA A 104 -2.17 -3.92 -3.44
C ALA A 104 -1.69 -2.70 -2.64
N TRP A 105 -0.37 -2.50 -2.63
CA TRP A 105 0.27 -1.38 -1.97
C TRP A 105 1.51 -0.90 -2.71
N TRP A 106 1.83 0.37 -2.57
CA TRP A 106 3.03 0.98 -3.12
C TRP A 106 3.71 1.78 -2.01
N THR A 107 4.84 1.27 -1.55
CA THR A 107 5.71 1.95 -0.59
C THR A 107 6.89 2.58 -1.30
N HIS A 108 7.52 3.54 -0.70
CA HIS A 108 8.68 4.23 -1.25
C HIS A 108 9.83 3.24 -1.50
N THR A 109 10.37 3.18 -2.73
CA THR A 109 11.37 2.18 -3.15
C THR A 109 12.75 2.37 -2.49
N GLY A 110 13.06 3.59 -2.07
CA GLY A 110 14.30 3.93 -1.34
C GLY A 110 14.25 3.58 0.15
N LEU A 111 13.10 3.18 0.69
CA LEU A 111 12.91 2.79 2.08
C LEU A 111 12.80 1.27 2.22
N ASP A 112 12.92 0.75 3.44
CA ASP A 112 12.72 -0.66 3.69
C ASP A 112 11.26 -1.08 3.39
N LYS A 113 11.04 -2.35 3.12
CA LYS A 113 9.82 -2.90 2.49
C LYS A 113 8.50 -2.51 3.17
N THR A 114 8.51 -2.18 4.45
CA THR A 114 7.33 -1.79 5.24
C THR A 114 7.40 -0.36 5.74
N SER A 115 8.38 0.39 5.25
CA SER A 115 8.73 1.71 5.76
C SER A 115 8.13 2.84 4.93
N GLY A 116 7.80 3.93 5.62
CA GLY A 116 7.32 5.16 4.99
C GLY A 116 5.82 5.18 4.71
N ALA A 117 5.40 6.35 4.25
CA ALA A 117 4.06 6.55 3.74
C ALA A 117 3.94 5.98 2.31
N GLY A 118 2.77 5.50 1.95
CA GLY A 118 2.51 4.90 0.66
C GLY A 118 1.04 4.89 0.30
N TYR A 119 0.72 4.10 -0.73
CA TYR A 119 -0.61 3.99 -1.31
C TYR A 119 -1.10 2.56 -1.20
N TYR A 120 -2.39 2.42 -1.01
CA TYR A 120 -3.04 1.13 -0.81
C TYR A 120 -4.42 1.12 -1.42
N PHE A 121 -4.83 0.01 -2.00
CA PHE A 121 -6.23 -0.29 -2.21
C PHE A 121 -6.52 -1.77 -2.02
N HIS A 122 -7.77 -2.08 -1.72
CA HIS A 122 -8.24 -3.45 -1.75
C HIS A 122 -9.67 -3.56 -2.28
N ILE A 123 -9.98 -4.72 -2.79
CA ILE A 123 -11.31 -5.11 -3.23
C ILE A 123 -11.76 -6.29 -2.37
N SER A 124 -12.89 -6.14 -1.71
CA SER A 124 -13.55 -7.17 -0.93
C SER A 124 -14.94 -7.49 -1.49
N ALA A 125 -15.61 -8.47 -0.92
CA ALA A 125 -17.01 -8.77 -1.27
C ALA A 125 -18.00 -7.67 -0.85
N LYS A 126 -17.57 -6.71 -0.02
CA LYS A 126 -18.42 -5.67 0.58
C LYS A 126 -18.12 -4.27 0.04
N GLU A 127 -16.86 -3.99 -0.25
CA GLU A 127 -16.37 -2.63 -0.51
C GLU A 127 -15.07 -2.64 -1.28
N VAL A 128 -14.74 -1.51 -1.85
CA VAL A 128 -13.40 -1.15 -2.32
C VAL A 128 -12.88 -0.05 -1.40
N ILE A 129 -11.72 -0.27 -0.77
CA ILE A 129 -11.05 0.75 0.02
C ILE A 129 -9.84 1.27 -0.75
N ILE A 130 -9.73 2.59 -0.85
CA ILE A 130 -8.58 3.30 -1.40
C ILE A 130 -7.99 4.14 -0.27
N ALA A 131 -6.72 3.93 0.04
CA ALA A 131 -6.07 4.58 1.16
C ALA A 131 -4.66 5.08 0.80
N ALA A 132 -4.19 6.07 1.55
CA ALA A 132 -2.85 6.59 1.43
C ALA A 132 -2.39 7.15 2.78
N GLY A 133 -1.09 6.99 3.10
CA GLY A 133 -0.58 7.49 4.38
C GLY A 133 0.58 6.68 4.93
N ALA A 134 1.03 7.07 6.12
CA ALA A 134 1.97 6.32 6.94
C ALA A 134 1.18 5.41 7.90
N TYR A 135 0.99 4.15 7.51
CA TYR A 135 0.25 3.15 8.27
C TYR A 135 1.21 2.32 9.13
N MET A 136 1.02 2.32 10.45
CA MET A 136 1.86 1.62 11.42
C MET A 136 3.36 1.86 11.20
N PRO A 137 3.84 3.11 11.13
CA PRO A 137 5.25 3.40 10.94
C PRO A 137 6.08 2.84 12.10
N GLU A 138 7.31 2.44 11.81
CA GLU A 138 8.27 1.99 12.80
C GLU A 138 8.62 3.12 13.79
N LYS A 139 9.17 2.75 14.95
CA LYS A 139 9.43 3.68 16.06
C LYS A 139 10.22 4.92 15.61
N ASP A 140 11.28 4.73 14.83
CA ASP A 140 12.15 5.84 14.40
C ASP A 140 11.45 6.72 13.35
N GLN A 141 10.65 6.14 12.47
CA GLN A 141 9.84 6.85 11.50
C GLN A 141 8.73 7.65 12.18
N LEU A 142 8.05 7.04 13.16
CA LEU A 142 7.04 7.70 13.99
C LEU A 142 7.63 8.91 14.71
N ALA A 143 8.85 8.78 15.28
CA ALA A 143 9.56 9.87 15.91
C ALA A 143 9.93 10.96 14.90
N ALA A 144 10.45 10.60 13.73
CA ALA A 144 10.82 11.55 12.68
C ALA A 144 9.63 12.39 12.21
N ILE A 145 8.47 11.75 11.94
CA ILE A 145 7.25 12.48 11.55
C ILE A 145 6.78 13.42 12.68
N ARG A 146 6.79 12.96 13.92
CA ARG A 146 6.36 13.79 15.06
C ARG A 146 7.26 15.00 15.28
N HIS A 147 8.58 14.84 15.18
CA HIS A 147 9.53 15.96 15.27
C HIS A 147 9.33 16.96 14.13
N TRP A 148 9.16 16.46 12.91
CA TRP A 148 8.88 17.31 11.76
C TRP A 148 7.58 18.11 11.93
N LEU A 149 6.54 17.53 12.52
CA LEU A 149 5.26 18.21 12.78
C LEU A 149 5.36 19.35 13.80
N LEU A 150 6.39 19.42 14.63
CA LEU A 150 6.60 20.58 15.51
C LEU A 150 6.69 21.88 14.70
N ASP A 151 7.44 21.85 13.61
CA ASP A 151 7.73 23.08 12.83
C ASP A 151 6.84 23.18 11.57
N HIS A 152 6.34 22.05 11.01
CA HIS A 152 5.68 22.01 9.71
C HIS A 152 4.18 21.67 9.79
N HIS A 153 3.58 21.64 10.97
CA HIS A 153 2.17 21.26 11.14
C HIS A 153 1.20 22.14 10.36
N ALA A 154 1.48 23.44 10.24
CA ALA A 154 0.61 24.37 9.52
C ALA A 154 0.56 24.05 8.00
N GLU A 155 1.71 23.70 7.42
CA GLU A 155 1.80 23.26 6.02
C GLU A 155 1.09 21.93 5.82
N PHE A 156 1.33 20.97 6.72
CA PHE A 156 0.68 19.66 6.67
C PHE A 156 -0.86 19.78 6.80
N ARG A 157 -1.35 20.64 7.70
CA ARG A 157 -2.80 20.92 7.81
C ARG A 157 -3.37 21.49 6.51
N LYS A 158 -2.70 22.43 5.86
CA LYS A 158 -3.14 22.98 4.57
C LYS A 158 -3.30 21.89 3.51
N LEU A 159 -2.45 20.85 3.51
CA LEU A 159 -2.61 19.71 2.60
C LEU A 159 -3.85 18.88 2.93
N LEU A 160 -4.07 18.55 4.22
CA LEU A 160 -5.22 17.77 4.67
C LEU A 160 -6.55 18.54 4.47
N GLU A 161 -6.52 19.86 4.62
CA GLU A 161 -7.70 20.72 4.55
C GLU A 161 -8.12 21.12 3.14
N LYS A 162 -7.35 20.75 2.11
CA LYS A 162 -7.76 21.01 0.73
C LYS A 162 -9.16 20.45 0.47
N PRO A 163 -10.11 21.25 -0.06
CA PRO A 163 -11.50 20.82 -0.26
C PRO A 163 -11.61 19.50 -1.07
N ALA A 164 -10.74 19.32 -2.07
CA ALA A 164 -10.70 18.10 -2.86
C ALA A 164 -10.30 16.88 -2.01
N VAL A 165 -9.31 17.01 -1.11
CA VAL A 165 -8.88 15.95 -0.19
C VAL A 165 -10.01 15.57 0.75
N LYS A 166 -10.63 16.53 1.43
CA LYS A 166 -11.74 16.29 2.38
C LYS A 166 -12.98 15.66 1.72
N ARG A 167 -13.30 16.05 0.48
CA ARG A 167 -14.42 15.42 -0.25
C ARG A 167 -14.12 14.00 -0.69
N THR A 168 -12.87 13.71 -1.00
CA THR A 168 -12.45 12.40 -1.53
C THR A 168 -12.16 11.41 -0.42
N PHE A 169 -11.37 11.82 0.57
CA PHE A 169 -11.03 11.00 1.73
C PHE A 169 -11.90 11.44 2.91
N ARG A 170 -12.87 10.63 3.25
CA ARG A 170 -13.83 10.95 4.32
C ARG A 170 -13.31 10.59 5.70
N GLU A 171 -12.28 9.77 5.76
CA GLU A 171 -11.72 9.26 7.00
C GLU A 171 -10.24 9.62 7.12
N PHE A 172 -9.87 10.15 8.28
CA PHE A 172 -8.49 10.30 8.70
C PHE A 172 -8.27 9.44 9.95
N ASP A 173 -7.44 8.42 9.81
CA ASP A 173 -7.09 7.53 10.91
C ASP A 173 -5.72 7.90 11.49
N GLY A 174 -5.73 8.51 12.66
CA GLY A 174 -4.54 8.83 13.43
C GLY A 174 -4.18 7.76 14.46
N ASN A 175 -5.13 6.92 14.87
CA ASN A 175 -4.96 5.99 16.00
C ASN A 175 -4.26 6.69 17.19
N ALA A 176 -4.79 7.84 17.61
CA ALA A 176 -4.11 8.79 18.48
C ALA A 176 -3.96 8.29 19.92
N LEU A 177 -2.83 8.64 20.54
CA LEU A 177 -2.60 8.45 21.97
C LEU A 177 -3.56 9.35 22.79
N SER A 178 -3.94 8.90 23.99
CA SER A 178 -4.73 9.69 24.92
C SER A 178 -3.93 10.85 25.56
N ARG A 179 -2.61 10.68 25.67
CA ARG A 179 -1.68 11.66 26.28
C ARG A 179 -0.59 12.06 25.28
N PRO A 180 0.04 13.23 25.47
CA PRO A 180 1.22 13.60 24.68
C PRO A 180 2.30 12.53 24.76
N PRO A 181 2.98 12.22 23.66
CA PRO A 181 4.13 11.32 23.72
C PRO A 181 5.27 12.00 24.52
N LYS A 182 6.08 11.16 25.19
CA LYS A 182 7.21 11.65 26.01
C LYS A 182 8.15 12.51 25.16
N GLY A 183 8.51 13.69 25.68
CA GLY A 183 9.41 14.63 25.03
C GLY A 183 8.74 15.63 24.08
N PHE A 184 7.39 15.63 24.00
CA PHE A 184 6.65 16.61 23.22
C PHE A 184 5.83 17.53 24.12
N PRO A 185 5.77 18.85 23.81
CA PRO A 185 5.02 19.83 24.62
C PRO A 185 3.51 19.55 24.58
N ALA A 186 2.88 19.67 25.73
CA ALA A 186 1.45 19.37 25.88
C ALA A 186 0.53 20.47 25.34
N ASP A 187 1.05 21.68 25.19
CA ASP A 187 0.37 22.90 24.73
C ASP A 187 0.64 23.23 23.25
N HIS A 188 1.35 22.32 22.52
CA HIS A 188 1.70 22.57 21.13
C HIS A 188 0.47 22.57 20.22
N PRO A 189 0.33 23.55 19.27
CA PRO A 189 -0.83 23.65 18.37
C PRO A 189 -1.03 22.43 17.45
N ALA A 190 0.01 21.59 17.26
CA ALA A 190 -0.07 20.35 16.51
C ALA A 190 -0.26 19.11 17.39
N LEU A 191 -0.64 19.25 18.66
CA LEU A 191 -0.70 18.12 19.59
C LEU A 191 -1.61 16.98 19.11
N ASP A 192 -2.71 17.30 18.44
CA ASP A 192 -3.62 16.33 17.84
C ASP A 192 -2.93 15.46 16.79
N LEU A 193 -2.08 16.05 15.93
CA LEU A 193 -1.28 15.34 14.92
C LEU A 193 -0.09 14.61 15.55
N ILE A 194 0.58 15.19 16.54
CA ILE A 194 1.72 14.61 17.25
C ILE A 194 1.29 13.37 18.06
N ARG A 195 0.08 13.35 18.59
CA ARG A 195 -0.48 12.19 19.30
C ARG A 195 -0.79 11.02 18.38
N CYS A 196 -0.87 11.23 17.07
CA CYS A 196 -1.13 10.16 16.12
C CYS A 196 -0.02 9.10 16.15
N ARG A 197 -0.40 7.84 15.96
CA ARG A 197 0.49 6.69 15.76
C ARG A 197 0.58 6.29 14.30
N GLN A 198 -0.27 6.87 13.48
CA GLN A 198 -0.33 6.73 12.02
C GLN A 198 -1.02 7.97 11.43
N TRP A 199 -0.85 8.19 10.15
CA TRP A 199 -1.47 9.29 9.40
C TRP A 199 -2.06 8.71 8.12
N GLY A 200 -3.25 8.13 8.23
CA GLY A 200 -3.95 7.44 7.16
C GLY A 200 -5.14 8.23 6.65
N LEU A 201 -5.25 8.33 5.35
CA LEU A 201 -6.43 8.80 4.64
C LEU A 201 -7.11 7.61 3.98
N SER A 202 -8.43 7.49 4.07
CA SER A 202 -9.16 6.45 3.39
C SER A 202 -10.47 6.92 2.77
N ALA A 203 -10.86 6.22 1.71
CA ALA A 203 -12.13 6.36 1.04
C ALA A 203 -12.70 4.96 0.80
N THR A 204 -13.97 4.79 1.13
CA THR A 204 -14.70 3.54 0.94
C THR A 204 -15.71 3.72 -0.19
N LEU A 205 -15.65 2.85 -1.19
CA LEU A 205 -16.58 2.75 -2.30
C LEU A 205 -17.39 1.47 -2.18
N PRO A 206 -18.62 1.42 -2.73
CA PRO A 206 -19.39 0.19 -2.75
C PRO A 206 -18.68 -0.89 -3.58
N ALA A 207 -18.92 -2.16 -3.26
CA ALA A 207 -18.29 -3.31 -3.92
C ALA A 207 -18.46 -3.32 -5.44
N GLU A 208 -19.58 -2.78 -5.92
CA GLU A 208 -19.92 -2.66 -7.34
C GLU A 208 -18.94 -1.76 -8.11
N ALA A 209 -18.22 -0.87 -7.42
CA ALA A 209 -17.17 -0.07 -8.03
C ALA A 209 -16.07 -0.95 -8.66
N ALA A 210 -15.83 -2.14 -8.09
CA ALA A 210 -14.85 -3.09 -8.63
C ALA A 210 -15.21 -3.63 -10.03
N LEU A 211 -16.48 -3.55 -10.41
CA LEU A 211 -17.00 -4.03 -11.71
C LEU A 211 -17.05 -2.91 -12.78
N LYS A 212 -16.71 -1.69 -12.41
CA LYS A 212 -16.81 -0.54 -13.31
C LYS A 212 -15.52 -0.36 -14.11
N PRO A 213 -15.61 0.02 -15.39
CA PRO A 213 -14.43 0.24 -16.23
C PRO A 213 -13.61 1.47 -15.84
N ASP A 214 -14.12 2.34 -14.97
CA ASP A 214 -13.45 3.54 -14.47
C ASP A 214 -12.76 3.31 -13.11
N LEU A 215 -12.74 2.08 -12.57
CA LEU A 215 -12.13 1.76 -11.28
C LEU A 215 -10.67 2.22 -11.19
N GLU A 216 -9.89 1.93 -12.22
CA GLU A 216 -8.47 2.29 -12.27
C GLU A 216 -8.29 3.82 -12.22
N ALA A 217 -9.04 4.56 -13.02
CA ALA A 217 -9.02 6.01 -13.04
C ALA A 217 -9.42 6.60 -11.67
N GLU A 218 -10.38 5.98 -11.00
CA GLU A 218 -10.82 6.39 -9.66
C GLU A 218 -9.71 6.16 -8.62
N ILE A 219 -8.98 5.03 -8.67
CA ILE A 219 -7.82 4.75 -7.80
C ILE A 219 -6.72 5.80 -8.05
N VAL A 220 -6.36 6.02 -9.32
CA VAL A 220 -5.33 7.00 -9.71
C VAL A 220 -5.69 8.41 -9.23
N ARG A 221 -6.94 8.82 -9.38
CA ARG A 221 -7.43 10.12 -8.90
C ARG A 221 -7.22 10.29 -7.39
N HIS A 222 -7.53 9.28 -6.60
CA HIS A 222 -7.29 9.29 -5.15
C HIS A 222 -5.80 9.38 -4.83
N PHE A 223 -4.98 8.56 -5.46
CA PHE A 223 -3.54 8.54 -5.22
C PHE A 223 -2.88 9.87 -5.60
N LYS A 224 -3.28 10.47 -6.72
CA LYS A 224 -2.77 11.77 -7.16
C LYS A 224 -3.12 12.89 -6.17
N LEU A 225 -4.33 12.88 -5.60
CA LEU A 225 -4.72 13.82 -4.55
C LEU A 225 -3.92 13.64 -3.25
N ALA A 226 -3.56 12.41 -2.90
CA ALA A 226 -2.79 12.11 -1.70
C ALA A 226 -1.28 12.36 -1.87
N ALA A 227 -0.75 12.44 -3.10
CA ALA A 227 0.67 12.48 -3.37
C ALA A 227 1.43 13.58 -2.59
N PRO A 228 0.94 14.83 -2.48
CA PRO A 228 1.62 15.85 -1.66
C PRO A 228 1.68 15.50 -0.17
N ILE A 229 0.68 14.78 0.35
CA ILE A 229 0.62 14.35 1.75
C ILE A 229 1.62 13.21 1.99
N ILE A 230 1.71 12.27 1.05
CA ILE A 230 2.67 11.17 1.09
C ILE A 230 4.11 11.71 1.04
N ALA A 231 4.38 12.65 0.14
CA ALA A 231 5.69 13.31 0.04
C ALA A 231 6.07 14.03 1.35
N ALA A 232 5.14 14.76 1.96
CA ALA A 232 5.35 15.44 3.24
C ALA A 232 5.68 14.46 4.37
N LEU A 233 4.97 13.32 4.47
CA LEU A 233 5.23 12.29 5.48
C LEU A 233 6.54 11.54 5.24
N ASN A 234 6.95 11.34 3.98
CA ASN A 234 8.19 10.64 3.64
C ASN A 234 9.44 11.53 3.80
N SER A 235 9.31 12.86 3.69
CA SER A 235 10.44 13.78 3.84
C SER A 235 11.22 13.59 5.15
N PRO A 236 10.61 13.65 6.35
CA PRO A 236 11.33 13.44 7.60
C PRO A 236 11.85 12.01 7.77
N ILE A 237 11.17 11.01 7.20
CA ILE A 237 11.64 9.62 7.25
C ILE A 237 12.91 9.46 6.44
N ALA A 238 12.95 9.99 5.22
CA ALA A 238 14.12 9.91 4.36
C ALA A 238 15.35 10.60 4.98
N LEU A 239 15.14 11.74 5.64
CA LEU A 239 16.20 12.48 6.35
C LEU A 239 16.70 11.75 7.60
N SER A 240 15.86 10.96 8.26
CA SER A 240 16.23 10.19 9.46
C SER A 240 17.00 8.91 9.16
N LEU A 241 17.01 8.46 7.91
CA LEU A 241 17.74 7.25 7.53
C LEU A 241 19.25 7.51 7.59
N LYS A 242 19.96 6.67 8.34
CA LYS A 242 21.42 6.64 8.28
C LYS A 242 21.85 6.28 6.86
N PRO A 243 22.84 6.97 6.28
CA PRO A 243 23.35 6.61 4.96
C PRO A 243 23.74 5.13 4.98
N ARG A 244 23.18 4.35 4.06
CA ARG A 244 23.58 2.94 3.90
C ARG A 244 25.07 2.92 3.63
N LYS A 245 25.82 2.16 4.42
CA LYS A 245 27.24 1.90 4.10
C LYS A 245 27.27 1.38 2.67
N PRO A 246 28.08 1.97 1.79
CA PRO A 246 28.19 1.47 0.42
C PRO A 246 28.56 -0.01 0.51
N VAL A 247 27.78 -0.85 -0.17
CA VAL A 247 28.13 -2.26 -0.35
C VAL A 247 29.36 -2.22 -1.26
N MET A 248 30.54 -2.33 -0.66
CA MET A 248 31.77 -2.56 -1.42
C MET A 248 31.61 -3.93 -2.07
N PHE A 249 31.31 -3.96 -3.35
CA PHE A 249 31.49 -5.16 -4.14
C PHE A 249 32.96 -5.57 -3.99
N GLY A 250 33.21 -6.59 -3.18
CA GLY A 250 34.56 -7.11 -3.01
C GLY A 250 35.08 -7.49 -4.39
N LEU A 251 36.21 -6.89 -4.79
CA LEU A 251 36.95 -7.37 -5.96
C LEU A 251 37.16 -8.88 -5.81
N PRO A 252 36.99 -9.66 -6.86
CA PRO A 252 37.24 -11.10 -6.80
C PRO A 252 38.66 -11.31 -6.26
N ARG A 253 38.77 -12.11 -5.18
CA ARG A 253 40.08 -12.46 -4.62
C ARG A 253 40.86 -13.17 -5.73
N GLY A 254 41.97 -12.58 -6.12
CA GLY A 254 42.90 -13.19 -7.07
C GLY A 254 43.31 -14.60 -6.64
N PRO A 255 43.74 -15.45 -7.59
CA PRO A 255 44.06 -16.84 -7.32
C PRO A 255 45.13 -16.94 -6.24
N LYS A 256 44.87 -17.77 -5.21
CA LYS A 256 45.84 -18.07 -4.17
C LYS A 256 47.07 -18.71 -4.83
N SER A 257 48.25 -18.03 -4.74
CA SER A 257 49.51 -18.60 -5.15
C SER A 257 49.78 -19.88 -4.34
N GLY A 258 49.77 -21.03 -5.00
CA GLY A 258 50.13 -22.29 -4.40
C GLY A 258 51.58 -22.22 -3.93
N LYS A 259 51.83 -22.39 -2.63
CA LYS A 259 53.13 -22.77 -2.11
C LYS A 259 53.25 -24.27 -2.22
N ASN A 260 54.04 -24.73 -3.18
CA ASN A 260 54.63 -26.05 -3.18
C ASN A 260 55.52 -26.22 -1.94
N ARG A 261 55.24 -27.28 -1.22
CA ARG A 261 56.23 -28.09 -0.52
C ARG A 261 55.74 -29.52 -0.45
#